data_33addfdb6753b704e5ab9b956b05cd1d
#
_entry.id   33addfdb6753b704e5ab9b956b05cd1d
#
_cell.length_a   1.000
_cell.length_b   1.000
_cell.length_c   1.000
_cell.angle_alpha   90.00
_cell.angle_beta   90.00
_cell.angle_gamma   90.00
#
_symmetry.space_group_name_H-M   'P 1'
#
loop_
_entity.id
_entity.type
_entity.pdbx_description
1 polymer ?
#
loop_
_entity_poly.entity_id
_entity_poly.type
_entity_poly.pdbx_seq_one_letter_code
_entity_poly.pdbx_strand_id
1 'polypeptide(L)'
;MKQKKIVSIIGALVLLISAVAVITGCSQVNDVKSVEKSAGIIEFDSATIKCQNTNSSPYTDVASGSSIQEGDRLLFEAILPTGKVVENWYVNDVKQEYKTDSTMIYTVKASDVSGGKLKISVVFKVPEKGTVEFDPAAIKCQNTNSSTNVTSGSPIQEKDELRFEAILPTGKIVENWYINDVKQKYDTNSTMYYTVKASDIVGGKIKIGVVFK
;
A
#
# COMPACT_ATOMS: atom_id res chain seq x y z
N MET A 1 26.15 -60.45 22.80
CA MET A 1 27.36 -60.46 21.97
C MET A 1 27.51 -59.07 21.41
N LYS A 2 28.42 -58.33 21.98
CA LYS A 2 29.76 -57.90 21.45
C LYS A 2 29.62 -56.98 20.24
N GLN A 3 29.83 -55.65 20.50
CA GLN A 3 31.04 -54.88 20.08
C GLN A 3 30.92 -54.29 18.67
N LYS A 4 31.37 -53.11 18.31
CA LYS A 4 32.40 -52.18 18.75
C LYS A 4 32.21 -50.78 18.13
N LYS A 5 32.61 -49.81 18.90
CA LYS A 5 33.08 -48.46 18.58
C LYS A 5 33.96 -48.35 17.34
N ILE A 6 33.88 -47.22 16.61
CA ILE A 6 35.09 -46.52 16.16
C ILE A 6 34.84 -45.01 16.22
N VAL A 7 35.71 -44.37 17.02
CA VAL A 7 35.97 -42.93 17.09
C VAL A 7 37.02 -42.62 16.07
N SER A 8 36.86 -41.56 15.27
CA SER A 8 38.00 -40.99 14.55
C SER A 8 38.02 -39.47 14.75
N ILE A 9 39.05 -39.08 15.48
CA ILE A 9 39.51 -37.71 15.71
C ILE A 9 40.63 -37.46 14.72
N ILE A 10 40.56 -36.38 13.92
CA ILE A 10 41.69 -35.74 13.26
C ILE A 10 41.22 -34.29 13.07
N GLY A 11 41.77 -33.22 13.52
CA GLY A 11 43.14 -32.90 13.84
C GLY A 11 43.28 -31.43 13.47
N ALA A 12 43.45 -30.58 14.46
CA ALA A 12 43.66 -29.14 14.30
C ALA A 12 44.99 -28.88 13.58
N LEU A 13 45.02 -27.91 12.66
CA LEU A 13 46.26 -27.26 12.27
C LEU A 13 46.05 -25.74 12.38
N VAL A 14 46.54 -25.20 13.45
CA VAL A 14 46.75 -23.78 13.69
C VAL A 14 48.06 -23.39 13.00
N LEU A 15 48.01 -22.46 12.08
CA LEU A 15 49.20 -21.79 11.55
C LEU A 15 49.13 -20.31 12.02
N LEU A 16 49.87 -20.05 13.08
CA LEU A 16 50.24 -18.71 13.55
C LEU A 16 51.34 -18.18 12.64
N ILE A 17 51.07 -17.12 11.90
CA ILE A 17 52.14 -16.27 11.34
C ILE A 17 52.02 -14.90 12.01
N SER A 18 52.92 -14.67 12.96
CA SER A 18 53.17 -13.38 13.58
C SER A 18 54.07 -12.56 12.67
N ALA A 19 53.56 -11.45 12.12
CA ALA A 19 54.40 -10.39 11.57
C ALA A 19 54.14 -9.13 12.38
N VAL A 20 55.12 -8.79 13.20
CA VAL A 20 55.19 -7.50 13.91
C VAL A 20 55.69 -6.47 12.91
N ALA A 21 54.88 -5.51 12.58
CA ALA A 21 55.33 -4.25 11.96
C ALA A 21 54.90 -3.10 12.90
N VAL A 22 55.87 -2.56 13.60
CA VAL A 22 55.73 -1.32 14.34
C VAL A 22 55.79 -0.19 13.32
N ILE A 23 54.65 0.49 13.14
CA ILE A 23 54.65 1.80 12.47
C ILE A 23 54.03 2.81 13.45
N THR A 24 54.90 3.60 14.07
CA THR A 24 54.53 4.83 14.74
C THR A 24 54.11 5.86 13.70
N GLY A 25 52.80 6.14 13.67
CA GLY A 25 52.24 7.21 12.85
C GLY A 25 50.89 7.60 13.44
N CYS A 26 50.88 8.65 14.23
CA CYS A 26 49.65 9.27 14.75
C CYS A 26 48.86 9.87 13.58
N SER A 27 47.78 9.20 13.20
CA SER A 27 46.72 9.76 12.40
C SER A 27 45.42 9.35 13.06
N GLN A 28 44.70 10.31 13.58
CA GLN A 28 43.31 10.11 14.01
C GLN A 28 42.51 9.68 12.77
N VAL A 29 42.39 8.39 12.55
CA VAL A 29 41.38 7.85 11.67
C VAL A 29 40.08 7.95 12.47
N ASN A 30 39.24 8.92 12.14
CA ASN A 30 37.85 8.86 12.49
C ASN A 30 37.31 7.62 11.76
N ASP A 31 37.25 6.49 12.45
CA ASP A 31 36.46 5.34 12.05
C ASP A 31 35.00 5.81 11.99
N VAL A 32 34.61 6.36 10.85
CA VAL A 32 33.21 6.42 10.46
C VAL A 32 32.82 4.96 10.26
N LYS A 33 32.37 4.33 11.34
CA LYS A 33 31.77 3.01 11.33
C LYS A 33 30.64 3.10 10.31
N SER A 34 30.89 2.67 9.09
CA SER A 34 29.85 2.53 8.07
C SER A 34 28.79 1.64 8.68
N VAL A 35 27.64 2.21 8.98
CA VAL A 35 26.50 1.42 9.43
C VAL A 35 26.13 0.55 8.22
N GLU A 36 26.52 -0.74 8.28
CA GLU A 36 26.11 -1.69 7.26
C GLU A 36 24.58 -1.72 7.24
N LYS A 37 24.01 -1.31 6.11
CA LYS A 37 22.57 -1.39 5.92
C LYS A 37 22.16 -2.85 5.82
N SER A 38 21.11 -3.22 6.54
CA SER A 38 20.52 -4.55 6.39
C SER A 38 20.09 -4.77 4.96
N ALA A 39 20.56 -5.85 4.34
CA ALA A 39 20.27 -6.23 2.97
C ALA A 39 19.49 -7.55 2.92
N GLY A 40 18.68 -7.71 1.89
CA GLY A 40 17.90 -8.92 1.65
C GLY A 40 17.47 -9.00 0.19
N ILE A 41 16.64 -9.98 -0.13
CA ILE A 41 15.99 -10.11 -1.42
C ILE A 41 14.50 -9.84 -1.28
N ILE A 42 13.89 -9.25 -2.32
CA ILE A 42 12.45 -9.06 -2.40
C ILE A 42 11.80 -10.25 -3.11
N GLU A 43 10.67 -10.72 -2.58
CA GLU A 43 9.88 -11.80 -3.19
C GLU A 43 8.42 -11.34 -3.39
N PHE A 44 7.91 -11.49 -4.61
CA PHE A 44 6.51 -11.26 -4.96
C PHE A 44 6.13 -12.05 -6.21
N ASP A 45 4.83 -12.23 -6.42
CA ASP A 45 4.30 -12.84 -7.65
C ASP A 45 4.25 -11.80 -8.77
N SER A 46 5.10 -11.95 -9.78
CA SER A 46 5.20 -11.04 -10.93
C SER A 46 3.96 -11.05 -11.85
N ALA A 47 3.08 -12.07 -11.72
CA ALA A 47 1.80 -12.10 -12.44
C ALA A 47 0.78 -11.15 -11.81
N THR A 48 0.96 -10.79 -10.55
CA THR A 48 0.00 -9.96 -9.78
C THR A 48 0.58 -8.62 -9.31
N ILE A 49 1.90 -8.46 -9.33
CA ILE A 49 2.58 -7.26 -8.79
C ILE A 49 3.69 -6.80 -9.74
N LYS A 50 3.75 -5.50 -10.03
CA LYS A 50 4.95 -4.80 -10.52
C LYS A 50 5.60 -4.05 -9.37
N CYS A 51 6.92 -3.91 -9.42
CA CYS A 51 7.69 -3.17 -8.42
C CYS A 51 8.68 -2.22 -9.08
N GLN A 52 8.81 -1.01 -8.52
CA GLN A 52 9.81 -0.02 -8.93
C GLN A 52 10.52 0.55 -7.71
N ASN A 53 11.83 0.77 -7.83
CA ASN A 53 12.60 1.54 -6.85
C ASN A 53 12.47 3.03 -7.20
N THR A 54 12.02 3.82 -6.24
CA THR A 54 11.73 5.26 -6.42
C THR A 54 12.82 6.16 -5.79
N ASN A 55 13.95 5.59 -5.37
CA ASN A 55 15.05 6.38 -4.79
C ASN A 55 15.82 7.20 -5.85
N SER A 56 15.65 6.87 -7.12
CA SER A 56 16.26 7.58 -8.25
C SER A 56 15.20 8.07 -9.25
N SER A 57 15.59 9.02 -10.09
CA SER A 57 14.78 9.45 -11.24
C SER A 57 15.60 9.26 -12.51
N PRO A 58 15.11 8.52 -13.53
CA PRO A 58 13.84 7.81 -13.56
C PRO A 58 13.78 6.63 -12.57
N TYR A 59 12.58 6.18 -12.24
CA TYR A 59 12.37 4.98 -11.41
C TYR A 59 12.91 3.75 -12.13
N THR A 60 13.42 2.79 -11.36
CA THR A 60 13.96 1.55 -11.91
C THR A 60 13.09 0.36 -11.55
N ASP A 61 12.79 -0.49 -12.54
CA ASP A 61 12.04 -1.71 -12.31
C ASP A 61 12.81 -2.69 -11.43
N VAL A 62 12.12 -3.32 -10.51
CA VAL A 62 12.64 -4.30 -9.56
C VAL A 62 11.94 -5.63 -9.80
N ALA A 63 12.70 -6.64 -10.19
CA ALA A 63 12.17 -8.00 -10.35
C ALA A 63 12.09 -8.73 -9.00
N SER A 64 11.18 -9.69 -8.88
CA SER A 64 11.18 -10.64 -7.75
C SER A 64 12.51 -11.40 -7.71
N GLY A 65 13.12 -11.54 -6.54
CA GLY A 65 14.47 -12.07 -6.36
C GLY A 65 15.59 -11.03 -6.39
N SER A 66 15.29 -9.75 -6.70
CA SER A 66 16.31 -8.69 -6.69
C SER A 66 16.78 -8.36 -5.27
N SER A 67 18.02 -7.92 -5.15
CA SER A 67 18.58 -7.42 -3.89
C SER A 67 17.96 -6.08 -3.53
N ILE A 68 17.65 -5.92 -2.26
CA ILE A 68 17.15 -4.68 -1.65
C ILE A 68 17.93 -4.40 -0.36
N GLN A 69 17.87 -3.15 0.09
CA GLN A 69 18.50 -2.73 1.34
C GLN A 69 17.59 -1.83 2.16
N GLU A 70 17.88 -1.72 3.44
CA GLU A 70 17.21 -0.77 4.32
C GLU A 70 17.24 0.65 3.73
N GLY A 71 16.08 1.32 3.76
CA GLY A 71 15.88 2.65 3.22
C GLY A 71 15.48 2.67 1.74
N ASP A 72 15.46 1.54 1.03
CA ASP A 72 14.90 1.49 -0.31
C ASP A 72 13.42 1.85 -0.27
N ARG A 73 13.02 2.77 -1.16
CA ARG A 73 11.64 3.17 -1.31
C ARG A 73 11.05 2.52 -2.56
N LEU A 74 10.15 1.58 -2.34
CA LEU A 74 9.56 0.73 -3.37
C LEU A 74 8.12 1.11 -3.63
N LEU A 75 7.77 1.25 -4.92
CA LEU A 75 6.40 1.42 -5.40
C LEU A 75 5.94 0.07 -5.95
N PHE A 76 4.89 -0.49 -5.37
CA PHE A 76 4.20 -1.68 -5.85
C PHE A 76 2.92 -1.28 -6.56
N GLU A 77 2.69 -1.86 -7.72
CA GLU A 77 1.46 -1.73 -8.51
C GLU A 77 0.82 -3.11 -8.68
N ALA A 78 -0.45 -3.24 -8.27
CA ALA A 78 -1.21 -4.47 -8.44
C ALA A 78 -1.67 -4.60 -9.90
N ILE A 79 -1.40 -5.76 -10.51
CA ILE A 79 -1.95 -6.14 -11.81
C ILE A 79 -3.34 -6.71 -11.56
N LEU A 80 -4.36 -5.85 -11.72
CA LEU A 80 -5.75 -6.19 -11.38
C LEU A 80 -6.33 -7.22 -12.36
N PRO A 81 -6.79 -8.39 -11.87
CA PRO A 81 -7.62 -9.26 -12.68
C PRO A 81 -8.94 -8.57 -13.05
N THR A 82 -9.49 -8.89 -14.23
CA THR A 82 -10.75 -8.31 -14.71
C THR A 82 -11.86 -8.39 -13.66
N GLY A 83 -12.49 -7.26 -13.36
CA GLY A 83 -13.60 -7.18 -12.40
C GLY A 83 -13.21 -7.37 -10.94
N LYS A 84 -11.92 -7.26 -10.61
CA LYS A 84 -11.43 -7.32 -9.23
C LYS A 84 -10.88 -5.97 -8.77
N VAL A 85 -10.86 -5.78 -7.46
CA VAL A 85 -10.18 -4.67 -6.78
C VAL A 85 -9.23 -5.23 -5.74
N VAL A 86 -8.24 -4.43 -5.33
CA VAL A 86 -7.37 -4.82 -4.21
C VAL A 86 -8.20 -4.85 -2.94
N GLU A 87 -8.15 -5.96 -2.24
CA GLU A 87 -8.68 -6.10 -0.89
C GLU A 87 -7.65 -5.66 0.15
N ASN A 88 -6.45 -6.23 0.08
CA ASN A 88 -5.36 -5.91 1.00
C ASN A 88 -3.99 -6.17 0.38
N TRP A 89 -3.00 -5.42 0.86
CA TRP A 89 -1.57 -5.68 0.71
C TRP A 89 -1.01 -6.31 1.98
N TYR A 90 0.01 -7.15 1.81
CA TYR A 90 0.73 -7.80 2.91
C TYR A 90 2.23 -7.64 2.74
N VAL A 91 2.92 -7.41 3.84
CA VAL A 91 4.38 -7.40 3.95
C VAL A 91 4.77 -8.46 4.97
N ASN A 92 5.56 -9.45 4.55
CA ASN A 92 5.91 -10.61 5.39
C ASN A 92 4.69 -11.26 6.07
N ASP A 93 3.63 -11.45 5.29
CA ASP A 93 2.31 -11.99 5.71
C ASP A 93 1.55 -11.12 6.74
N VAL A 94 2.07 -9.91 7.06
CA VAL A 94 1.39 -8.94 7.91
C VAL A 94 0.56 -8.00 7.03
N LYS A 95 -0.75 -7.94 7.31
CA LYS A 95 -1.69 -7.04 6.61
C LYS A 95 -1.27 -5.59 6.82
N GLN A 96 -1.25 -4.83 5.72
CA GLN A 96 -0.99 -3.39 5.75
C GLN A 96 -2.31 -2.64 5.93
N GLU A 97 -2.42 -1.93 7.05
CA GLU A 97 -3.59 -1.09 7.30
C GLU A 97 -3.67 0.05 6.26
N TYR A 98 -4.90 0.41 5.88
CA TYR A 98 -5.20 1.51 4.94
C TYR A 98 -4.64 1.34 3.51
N LYS A 99 -4.20 0.14 3.12
CA LYS A 99 -3.64 -0.15 1.79
C LYS A 99 -4.60 -0.98 0.96
N THR A 100 -5.68 -0.34 0.47
CA THR A 100 -6.66 -0.95 -0.43
C THR A 100 -6.58 -0.42 -1.85
N ASP A 101 -5.66 0.50 -2.14
CA ASP A 101 -5.44 1.04 -3.46
C ASP A 101 -4.65 0.07 -4.34
N SER A 102 -4.72 0.25 -5.65
CA SER A 102 -3.96 -0.55 -6.61
C SER A 102 -2.45 -0.34 -6.50
N THR A 103 -2.01 0.65 -5.75
CA THR A 103 -0.59 0.95 -5.52
C THR A 103 -0.27 1.00 -4.03
N MET A 104 0.95 0.56 -3.68
CA MET A 104 1.51 0.67 -2.34
C MET A 104 2.93 1.21 -2.42
N ILE A 105 3.21 2.29 -1.67
CA ILE A 105 4.60 2.75 -1.46
C ILE A 105 5.07 2.21 -0.12
N TYR A 106 6.24 1.57 -0.13
CA TYR A 106 6.84 0.97 1.05
C TYR A 106 8.31 1.33 1.17
N THR A 107 8.74 1.73 2.36
CA THR A 107 10.16 1.94 2.67
C THR A 107 10.67 0.74 3.45
N VAL A 108 11.69 0.07 2.92
CA VAL A 108 12.29 -1.13 3.53
C VAL A 108 12.93 -0.79 4.86
N LYS A 109 12.58 -1.53 5.91
CA LYS A 109 13.15 -1.41 7.26
C LYS A 109 14.09 -2.58 7.53
N ALA A 110 15.08 -2.39 8.39
CA ALA A 110 15.99 -3.45 8.80
C ALA A 110 15.26 -4.69 9.34
N SER A 111 14.18 -4.47 10.12
CA SER A 111 13.35 -5.54 10.68
C SER A 111 12.67 -6.42 9.63
N ASP A 112 12.38 -5.86 8.46
CA ASP A 112 11.59 -6.53 7.44
C ASP A 112 12.44 -7.52 6.62
N VAL A 113 13.75 -7.29 6.57
CA VAL A 113 14.74 -8.16 5.90
C VAL A 113 15.42 -9.12 6.87
N SER A 114 14.93 -9.24 8.09
CA SER A 114 15.41 -10.23 9.05
C SER A 114 15.12 -11.65 8.52
N GLY A 115 16.17 -12.44 8.29
CA GLY A 115 16.06 -13.71 7.57
C GLY A 115 16.37 -13.60 6.06
N GLY A 116 16.80 -12.42 5.59
CA GLY A 116 17.30 -12.22 4.23
C GLY A 116 16.22 -12.05 3.16
N LYS A 117 14.92 -11.97 3.54
CA LYS A 117 13.82 -11.87 2.57
C LYS A 117 12.76 -10.87 3.01
N LEU A 118 12.25 -10.11 2.05
CA LEU A 118 11.07 -9.27 2.16
C LEU A 118 10.00 -9.82 1.22
N LYS A 119 8.91 -10.35 1.75
CA LYS A 119 7.81 -10.90 0.97
C LYS A 119 6.67 -9.90 0.84
N ILE A 120 6.24 -9.64 -0.40
CA ILE A 120 5.09 -8.79 -0.70
C ILE A 120 4.02 -9.63 -1.37
N SER A 121 2.77 -9.49 -0.91
CA SER A 121 1.62 -10.10 -1.57
C SER A 121 0.41 -9.19 -1.58
N VAL A 122 -0.49 -9.43 -2.52
CA VAL A 122 -1.74 -8.69 -2.71
C VAL A 122 -2.90 -9.68 -2.80
N VAL A 123 -4.00 -9.36 -2.15
CA VAL A 123 -5.26 -10.12 -2.22
C VAL A 123 -6.29 -9.29 -2.95
N PHE A 124 -7.03 -9.94 -3.85
CA PHE A 124 -8.08 -9.33 -4.65
C PHE A 124 -9.46 -9.85 -4.23
N LYS A 125 -10.46 -8.97 -4.33
CA LYS A 125 -11.86 -9.34 -4.16
C LYS A 125 -12.73 -8.83 -5.31
N VAL A 126 -13.95 -9.31 -5.42
CA VAL A 126 -14.99 -8.68 -6.24
C VAL A 126 -15.44 -7.41 -5.50
N PRO A 127 -15.52 -6.24 -6.17
CA PRO A 127 -16.00 -5.03 -5.53
C PRO A 127 -17.46 -5.19 -5.08
N GLU A 128 -17.79 -4.61 -3.94
CA GLU A 128 -19.18 -4.48 -3.50
C GLU A 128 -19.96 -3.60 -4.47
N LYS A 129 -21.21 -4.00 -4.75
CA LYS A 129 -22.14 -3.29 -5.66
C LYS A 129 -23.36 -2.83 -4.90
N GLY A 130 -23.90 -1.69 -5.34
CA GLY A 130 -25.13 -1.12 -4.79
C GLY A 130 -25.72 -0.10 -5.74
N THR A 131 -26.64 0.71 -5.20
CA THR A 131 -27.21 1.87 -5.88
C THR A 131 -26.93 3.13 -5.07
N VAL A 132 -26.87 4.28 -5.73
CA VAL A 132 -26.80 5.58 -5.06
C VAL A 132 -28.17 6.22 -5.03
N GLU A 133 -28.62 6.69 -3.86
CA GLU A 133 -29.90 7.38 -3.66
C GLU A 133 -29.66 8.82 -3.22
N PHE A 134 -30.31 9.78 -3.85
CA PHE A 134 -30.32 11.20 -3.49
C PHE A 134 -31.56 11.90 -4.03
N ASP A 135 -31.87 13.08 -3.50
CA ASP A 135 -32.93 13.94 -4.05
C ASP A 135 -32.41 14.65 -5.32
N PRO A 136 -32.94 14.33 -6.52
CA PRO A 136 -32.53 14.96 -7.77
C PRO A 136 -32.91 16.43 -7.88
N ALA A 137 -33.82 16.94 -7.05
CA ALA A 137 -34.13 18.37 -6.97
C ALA A 137 -33.06 19.16 -6.20
N ALA A 138 -32.28 18.49 -5.34
CA ALA A 138 -31.26 19.10 -4.50
C ALA A 138 -29.82 18.77 -4.93
N ILE A 139 -29.61 17.65 -5.67
CA ILE A 139 -28.27 17.12 -5.96
C ILE A 139 -28.19 16.65 -7.42
N LYS A 140 -27.09 17.04 -8.10
CA LYS A 140 -26.59 16.39 -9.34
C LYS A 140 -25.44 15.48 -8.98
N CYS A 141 -25.29 14.36 -9.71
CA CYS A 141 -24.18 13.42 -9.53
C CYS A 141 -23.54 13.07 -10.85
N GLN A 142 -22.21 12.90 -10.83
CA GLN A 142 -21.41 12.44 -11.95
C GLN A 142 -20.41 11.40 -11.45
N ASN A 143 -20.24 10.30 -12.18
CA ASN A 143 -19.12 9.38 -12.00
C ASN A 143 -17.90 9.97 -12.72
N THR A 144 -16.83 10.30 -11.98
CA THR A 144 -15.65 10.98 -12.53
C THR A 144 -14.74 10.03 -13.29
N ASN A 145 -14.75 8.72 -12.96
CA ASN A 145 -13.96 7.70 -13.67
C ASN A 145 -14.46 7.52 -15.12
N SER A 146 -15.77 7.57 -15.33
CA SER A 146 -16.40 7.41 -16.66
C SER A 146 -16.89 8.70 -17.28
N SER A 147 -16.86 9.83 -16.55
CA SER A 147 -17.41 11.14 -16.94
C SER A 147 -18.91 11.08 -17.30
N THR A 148 -19.66 10.15 -16.70
CA THR A 148 -21.09 9.95 -16.96
C THR A 148 -21.94 10.53 -15.86
N ASN A 149 -23.10 11.11 -16.24
CA ASN A 149 -24.10 11.54 -15.26
C ASN A 149 -24.73 10.33 -14.59
N VAL A 150 -24.91 10.43 -13.28
CA VAL A 150 -25.51 9.42 -12.42
C VAL A 150 -26.83 9.96 -11.89
N THR A 151 -27.90 9.18 -12.06
CA THR A 151 -29.24 9.50 -11.50
C THR A 151 -29.44 8.74 -10.19
N SER A 152 -30.35 9.24 -9.35
CA SER A 152 -30.75 8.52 -8.14
C SER A 152 -31.31 7.14 -8.51
N GLY A 153 -30.85 6.08 -7.82
CA GLY A 153 -31.14 4.68 -8.14
C GLY A 153 -30.16 4.03 -9.11
N SER A 154 -29.21 4.78 -9.69
CA SER A 154 -28.19 4.19 -10.58
C SER A 154 -27.27 3.21 -9.86
N PRO A 155 -26.83 2.13 -10.56
CA PRO A 155 -25.87 1.20 -10.02
C PRO A 155 -24.52 1.88 -9.81
N ILE A 156 -23.88 1.54 -8.71
CA ILE A 156 -22.53 1.92 -8.32
C ILE A 156 -21.77 0.71 -7.79
N GLN A 157 -20.46 0.81 -7.74
CA GLN A 157 -19.61 -0.19 -7.10
C GLN A 157 -18.53 0.44 -6.24
N GLU A 158 -17.97 -0.34 -5.34
CA GLU A 158 -16.80 0.06 -4.56
C GLU A 158 -15.69 0.59 -5.48
N LYS A 159 -15.05 1.69 -5.07
CA LYS A 159 -14.02 2.44 -5.80
C LYS A 159 -14.55 3.36 -6.92
N ASP A 160 -15.86 3.41 -7.18
CA ASP A 160 -16.37 4.47 -8.02
C ASP A 160 -16.07 5.84 -7.39
N GLU A 161 -15.63 6.78 -8.21
CA GLU A 161 -15.42 8.15 -7.78
C GLU A 161 -16.61 9.00 -8.25
N LEU A 162 -17.34 9.54 -7.29
CA LEU A 162 -18.56 10.30 -7.50
C LEU A 162 -18.36 11.77 -7.12
N ARG A 163 -18.78 12.66 -8.02
CA ARG A 163 -18.88 14.09 -7.75
C ARG A 163 -20.34 14.47 -7.59
N PHE A 164 -20.69 14.95 -6.40
CA PHE A 164 -22.00 15.49 -6.10
C PHE A 164 -21.97 17.03 -6.14
N GLU A 165 -22.95 17.64 -6.77
CA GLU A 165 -23.11 19.09 -6.86
C GLU A 165 -24.49 19.48 -6.31
N ALA A 166 -24.51 20.36 -5.31
CA ALA A 166 -25.73 20.87 -4.72
C ALA A 166 -26.43 21.86 -5.65
N ILE A 167 -27.71 21.69 -5.86
CA ILE A 167 -28.58 22.65 -6.55
C ILE A 167 -29.06 23.66 -5.50
N LEU A 168 -28.36 24.80 -5.45
CA LEU A 168 -28.60 25.81 -4.41
C LEU A 168 -29.91 26.53 -4.60
N PRO A 169 -30.84 26.52 -3.62
CA PRO A 169 -31.99 27.45 -3.61
C PRO A 169 -31.50 28.90 -3.49
N THR A 170 -32.26 29.84 -4.03
CA THR A 170 -31.92 31.27 -4.02
C THR A 170 -31.59 31.76 -2.60
N GLY A 171 -30.40 32.36 -2.45
CA GLY A 171 -29.92 32.91 -1.17
C GLY A 171 -29.44 31.87 -0.15
N LYS A 172 -29.39 30.60 -0.53
CA LYS A 172 -28.93 29.51 0.35
C LYS A 172 -27.52 29.11 0.03
N ILE A 173 -26.83 28.56 1.03
CA ILE A 173 -25.53 27.91 0.90
C ILE A 173 -25.61 26.51 1.51
N VAL A 174 -24.71 25.62 1.13
CA VAL A 174 -24.60 24.31 1.75
C VAL A 174 -24.17 24.48 3.21
N GLU A 175 -24.92 23.88 4.10
CA GLU A 175 -24.53 23.77 5.50
C GLU A 175 -23.73 22.48 5.74
N ASN A 176 -24.24 21.34 5.27
CA ASN A 176 -23.59 20.05 5.43
C ASN A 176 -24.01 19.06 4.34
N TRP A 177 -23.09 18.12 4.04
CA TRP A 177 -23.35 16.91 3.30
C TRP A 177 -23.48 15.72 4.25
N TYR A 178 -24.23 14.70 3.83
CA TYR A 178 -24.47 13.48 4.58
C TYR A 178 -24.29 12.25 3.67
N ILE A 179 -23.68 11.19 4.22
CA ILE A 179 -23.61 9.87 3.61
C ILE A 179 -24.23 8.89 4.60
N ASN A 180 -25.30 8.18 4.20
CA ASN A 180 -26.06 7.28 5.09
C ASN A 180 -26.45 7.96 6.42
N ASP A 181 -26.93 9.18 6.35
CA ASP A 181 -27.32 10.02 7.47
C ASP A 181 -26.15 10.43 8.41
N VAL A 182 -24.91 10.11 8.05
CA VAL A 182 -23.70 10.54 8.77
C VAL A 182 -23.15 11.83 8.18
N LYS A 183 -23.04 12.87 9.01
CA LYS A 183 -22.51 14.18 8.63
C LYS A 183 -21.06 14.06 8.18
N GLN A 184 -20.73 14.68 7.03
CA GLN A 184 -19.35 14.75 6.53
C GLN A 184 -18.61 15.93 7.14
N LYS A 185 -17.41 15.69 7.66
CA LYS A 185 -16.72 16.58 8.58
C LYS A 185 -16.18 17.89 7.95
N TYR A 186 -15.97 17.94 6.63
CA TYR A 186 -15.23 19.04 5.97
C TYR A 186 -15.96 19.63 4.76
N ASP A 187 -17.26 19.38 4.58
CA ASP A 187 -17.90 19.69 3.32
C ASP A 187 -19.04 20.67 3.49
N THR A 188 -18.68 21.96 3.45
CA THR A 188 -19.63 23.09 3.32
C THR A 188 -19.64 23.67 1.90
N ASN A 189 -18.90 23.06 0.96
CA ASN A 189 -18.85 23.46 -0.42
C ASN A 189 -20.09 22.99 -1.18
N SER A 190 -20.44 23.66 -2.26
CA SER A 190 -21.51 23.23 -3.15
C SER A 190 -21.21 21.95 -3.93
N THR A 191 -19.97 21.46 -3.84
CA THR A 191 -19.51 20.22 -4.50
C THR A 191 -18.82 19.32 -3.50
N MET A 192 -19.20 18.03 -3.48
CA MET A 192 -18.57 16.97 -2.70
C MET A 192 -18.00 15.91 -3.64
N TYR A 193 -16.73 15.53 -3.42
CA TYR A 193 -16.08 14.36 -4.07
C TYR A 193 -16.07 13.19 -3.10
N TYR A 194 -16.45 12.02 -3.59
CA TYR A 194 -16.61 10.85 -2.76
C TYR A 194 -16.19 9.59 -3.51
N THR A 195 -15.29 8.80 -2.91
CA THR A 195 -14.94 7.47 -3.38
C THR A 195 -15.79 6.44 -2.65
N VAL A 196 -16.55 5.64 -3.38
CA VAL A 196 -17.45 4.61 -2.83
C VAL A 196 -16.64 3.57 -2.05
N LYS A 197 -17.00 3.37 -0.78
CA LYS A 197 -16.43 2.34 0.09
C LYS A 197 -17.41 1.19 0.25
N ALA A 198 -16.90 -0.03 0.34
CA ALA A 198 -17.72 -1.20 0.60
C ALA A 198 -18.55 -1.06 1.89
N SER A 199 -17.95 -0.49 2.94
CA SER A 199 -18.60 -0.25 4.24
C SER A 199 -19.84 0.65 4.18
N ASP A 200 -19.89 1.53 3.17
CA ASP A 200 -20.95 2.52 3.04
C ASP A 200 -22.11 2.00 2.17
N ILE A 201 -21.94 0.85 1.49
CA ILE A 201 -23.02 0.14 0.79
C ILE A 201 -23.84 -0.66 1.83
N VAL A 202 -24.81 -0.02 2.42
CA VAL A 202 -25.65 -0.61 3.47
C VAL A 202 -26.98 -1.05 2.86
N GLY A 203 -27.29 -2.36 2.98
CA GLY A 203 -28.52 -2.91 2.37
C GLY A 203 -28.57 -2.75 0.85
N GLY A 204 -27.38 -2.77 0.18
CA GLY A 204 -27.27 -2.62 -1.27
C GLY A 204 -27.38 -1.18 -1.79
N LYS A 205 -27.25 -0.18 -0.93
CA LYS A 205 -27.38 1.24 -1.33
C LYS A 205 -26.53 2.18 -0.50
N ILE A 206 -26.24 3.35 -1.08
CA ILE A 206 -25.67 4.52 -0.40
C ILE A 206 -26.67 5.67 -0.54
N LYS A 207 -26.98 6.34 0.55
CA LYS A 207 -27.86 7.51 0.59
C LYS A 207 -27.04 8.78 0.75
N ILE A 208 -27.24 9.75 -0.15
CA ILE A 208 -26.57 11.06 -0.12
C ILE A 208 -27.58 12.14 0.21
N GLY A 209 -27.25 12.99 1.18
CA GLY A 209 -28.09 14.12 1.59
C GLY A 209 -27.30 15.42 1.63
N VAL A 210 -27.99 16.53 1.43
CA VAL A 210 -27.45 17.88 1.57
C VAL A 210 -28.43 18.74 2.40
N VAL A 211 -27.89 19.56 3.28
CA VAL A 211 -28.69 20.53 4.08
C VAL A 211 -28.20 21.93 3.74
N PHE A 212 -29.15 22.84 3.56
CA PHE A 212 -28.93 24.25 3.25
C PHE A 212 -29.23 25.16 4.43
N LYS A 213 -28.48 26.25 4.58
CA LYS A 213 -28.78 27.34 5.55
C LYS A 213 -28.97 28.69 4.88
#